data_09caf24b4a95858cf2fd63525f999d93
#
_entry.id   09caf24b4a95858cf2fd63525f999d93
#
_cell.length_a   1.000
_cell.length_b   1.000
_cell.length_c   1.000
_cell.angle_alpha   90.00
_cell.angle_beta   90.00
_cell.angle_gamma   90.00
#
_symmetry.space_group_name_H-M   'P 1'
#
loop_
_entity.id
_entity.type
_entity.pdbx_description
1 polymer ?
#
loop_
_entity_poly.entity_id
_entity_poly.type
_entity_poly.pdbx_seq_one_letter_code
_entity_poly.pdbx_strand_id
1 'polypeptide(L)'
;CSKGTDVRTLCHDIGQALGCGAVMTNLRRTMACGFTLEQAVPLKQLSSCATPSAFLLPTESLFLDYPKTVLSPAAEKKVRNGAAAPCCGLPSGDYRAYSQSGAFLALCRSDGTTLTTIKSFFQVEMQQSR
;
A
#
# COMPACT_ATOMS: atom_id res chain seq x y z
N CYS A 1 17.25 -4.98 -7.23
CA CYS A 1 17.31 -3.81 -8.12
C CYS A 1 16.31 -2.73 -7.68
N SER A 2 16.56 -1.50 -8.06
CA SER A 2 15.68 -0.36 -7.75
C SER A 2 14.37 -0.43 -8.54
N LYS A 3 13.37 0.32 -8.05
CA LYS A 3 12.08 0.50 -8.76
C LYS A 3 12.35 1.09 -10.16
N GLY A 4 11.73 0.51 -11.18
CA GLY A 4 11.86 0.95 -12.56
C GLY A 4 12.99 0.29 -13.35
N THR A 5 13.80 -0.60 -12.74
CA THR A 5 14.82 -1.36 -13.46
C THR A 5 14.18 -2.41 -14.37
N ASP A 6 14.43 -2.34 -15.67
CA ASP A 6 14.13 -3.44 -16.59
C ASP A 6 15.29 -4.43 -16.61
N VAL A 7 15.07 -5.60 -16.01
CA VAL A 7 16.12 -6.63 -15.86
C VAL A 7 16.54 -7.21 -17.23
N ARG A 8 15.68 -7.22 -18.23
CA ARG A 8 16.01 -7.67 -19.60
C ARG A 8 17.01 -6.72 -20.25
N THR A 9 16.76 -5.42 -20.14
CA THR A 9 17.68 -4.38 -20.61
C THR A 9 19.00 -4.46 -19.86
N LEU A 10 18.99 -4.65 -18.53
CA LEU A 10 20.21 -4.83 -17.74
C LEU A 10 21.04 -6.04 -18.23
N CYS A 11 20.40 -7.18 -18.51
CA CYS A 11 21.10 -8.35 -19.07
C CYS A 11 21.72 -8.02 -20.45
N HIS A 12 20.99 -7.31 -21.30
CA HIS A 12 21.49 -6.88 -22.62
C HIS A 12 22.73 -5.98 -22.48
N ASP A 13 22.65 -4.96 -21.62
CA ASP A 13 23.74 -4.00 -21.41
C ASP A 13 25.00 -4.69 -20.84
N ILE A 14 24.84 -5.63 -19.92
CA ILE A 14 25.93 -6.46 -19.41
C ILE A 14 26.56 -7.26 -20.56
N GLY A 15 25.75 -7.88 -21.40
CA GLY A 15 26.25 -8.65 -22.56
C GLY A 15 27.00 -7.79 -23.56
N GLN A 16 26.55 -6.56 -23.81
CA GLN A 16 27.24 -5.60 -24.66
C GLN A 16 28.58 -5.19 -24.05
N ALA A 17 28.61 -4.88 -22.76
CA ALA A 17 29.85 -4.49 -22.06
C ALA A 17 30.91 -5.61 -22.05
N LEU A 18 30.47 -6.87 -22.01
CA LEU A 18 31.35 -8.05 -22.07
C LEU A 18 31.72 -8.44 -23.53
N GLY A 19 31.08 -7.85 -24.54
CA GLY A 19 31.35 -8.15 -25.96
C GLY A 19 30.84 -9.52 -26.44
N CYS A 20 30.07 -10.25 -25.65
CA CYS A 20 29.55 -11.58 -25.99
C CYS A 20 28.03 -11.65 -26.15
N GLY A 21 27.32 -10.56 -25.90
CA GLY A 21 25.86 -10.56 -25.80
C GLY A 21 25.35 -11.31 -24.57
N ALA A 22 24.11 -11.08 -24.18
CA ALA A 22 23.45 -11.83 -23.12
C ALA A 22 21.93 -11.83 -23.30
N VAL A 23 21.28 -12.85 -22.74
CA VAL A 23 19.83 -13.00 -22.72
C VAL A 23 19.37 -13.42 -21.33
N MET A 24 18.25 -12.86 -20.88
CA MET A 24 17.64 -13.27 -19.63
C MET A 24 16.95 -14.64 -19.82
N THR A 25 17.44 -15.67 -19.14
CA THR A 25 16.87 -17.02 -19.21
C THR A 25 15.76 -17.27 -18.20
N ASN A 26 15.84 -16.62 -17.03
CA ASN A 26 14.85 -16.77 -15.97
C ASN A 26 14.81 -15.53 -15.08
N LEU A 27 13.66 -15.26 -14.51
CA LEU A 27 13.45 -14.19 -13.51
C LEU A 27 12.49 -14.66 -12.43
N ARG A 28 12.91 -14.61 -11.18
CA ARG A 28 12.06 -14.91 -10.04
C ARG A 28 12.01 -13.71 -9.09
N ARG A 29 10.84 -13.14 -8.92
CA ARG A 29 10.63 -12.09 -7.91
C ARG A 29 10.55 -12.74 -6.54
N THR A 30 11.45 -12.39 -5.64
CA THR A 30 11.51 -12.94 -4.27
C THR A 30 10.78 -12.09 -3.26
N MET A 31 10.61 -10.79 -3.56
CA MET A 31 9.92 -9.84 -2.69
C MET A 31 9.27 -8.73 -3.50
N ALA A 32 8.11 -8.24 -3.06
CA ALA A 32 7.46 -7.05 -3.59
C ALA A 32 6.70 -6.32 -2.48
N CYS A 33 6.94 -5.01 -2.32
CA CYS A 33 6.28 -4.17 -1.30
C CYS A 33 6.35 -4.75 0.13
N GLY A 34 7.48 -5.35 0.50
CA GLY A 34 7.66 -5.98 1.81
C GLY A 34 7.13 -7.42 1.91
N PHE A 35 6.34 -7.90 0.95
CA PHE A 35 5.85 -9.29 0.92
C PHE A 35 6.88 -10.22 0.28
N THR A 36 7.16 -11.34 0.96
CA THR A 36 8.14 -12.36 0.53
C THR A 36 7.44 -13.54 -0.16
N LEU A 37 8.25 -14.44 -0.76
CA LEU A 37 7.71 -15.67 -1.35
C LEU A 37 7.03 -16.60 -0.35
N GLU A 38 7.42 -16.56 0.91
CA GLU A 38 6.82 -17.37 1.98
C GLU A 38 5.36 -16.98 2.25
N GLN A 39 5.02 -15.70 2.00
CA GLN A 39 3.67 -15.17 2.14
C GLN A 39 2.85 -15.31 0.85
N ALA A 40 3.50 -15.70 -0.25
CA ALA A 40 2.83 -15.84 -1.54
C ALA A 40 2.00 -17.12 -1.60
N VAL A 41 0.79 -16.99 -2.13
CA VAL A 41 -0.11 -18.12 -2.36
C VAL A 41 0.07 -18.62 -3.80
N PRO A 42 0.34 -19.93 -4.03
CA PRO A 42 0.42 -20.50 -5.36
C PRO A 42 -0.90 -20.32 -6.13
N LEU A 43 -0.81 -19.93 -7.41
CA LEU A 43 -1.99 -19.70 -8.24
C LEU A 43 -2.90 -20.93 -8.32
N LYS A 44 -2.31 -22.14 -8.36
CA LYS A 44 -3.06 -23.40 -8.35
C LYS A 44 -3.91 -23.56 -7.09
N GLN A 45 -3.37 -23.21 -5.93
CA GLN A 45 -4.10 -23.25 -4.66
C GLN A 45 -5.25 -22.25 -4.65
N LEU A 46 -5.00 -21.02 -5.14
CA LEU A 46 -6.01 -19.98 -5.24
C LEU A 46 -7.15 -20.40 -6.19
N SER A 47 -6.82 -20.99 -7.34
CA SER A 47 -7.81 -21.42 -8.35
C SER A 47 -8.68 -22.60 -7.87
N SER A 48 -8.17 -23.45 -6.99
CA SER A 48 -8.92 -24.58 -6.43
C SER A 48 -9.66 -24.25 -5.13
N CYS A 49 -9.48 -23.05 -4.59
CA CYS A 49 -10.12 -22.66 -3.33
C CYS A 49 -11.56 -22.20 -3.54
N ALA A 50 -12.48 -22.73 -2.73
CA ALA A 50 -13.89 -22.32 -2.74
C ALA A 50 -14.10 -20.88 -2.24
N THR A 51 -13.17 -20.38 -1.43
CA THR A 51 -13.26 -19.03 -0.82
C THR A 51 -11.94 -18.27 -1.03
N PRO A 52 -11.65 -17.76 -2.26
CA PRO A 52 -10.41 -17.07 -2.56
C PRO A 52 -10.19 -15.81 -1.70
N SER A 53 -11.27 -15.19 -1.23
CA SER A 53 -11.22 -14.00 -0.34
C SER A 53 -10.52 -14.27 0.99
N ALA A 54 -10.40 -15.53 1.43
CA ALA A 54 -9.66 -15.88 2.65
C ALA A 54 -8.14 -15.61 2.54
N PHE A 55 -7.62 -15.48 1.31
CA PHE A 55 -6.21 -15.14 1.06
C PHE A 55 -5.96 -13.63 0.90
N LEU A 56 -7.02 -12.80 0.93
CA LEU A 56 -6.85 -11.36 0.83
C LEU A 56 -6.27 -10.81 2.14
N LEU A 57 -5.16 -10.12 2.01
CA LEU A 57 -4.58 -9.38 3.12
C LEU A 57 -5.28 -8.02 3.28
N PRO A 58 -5.46 -7.52 4.50
CA PRO A 58 -5.97 -6.17 4.72
C PRO A 58 -5.09 -5.13 4.01
N THR A 59 -5.70 -4.12 3.40
CA THR A 59 -4.96 -3.06 2.70
C THR A 59 -3.96 -2.34 3.62
N GLU A 60 -4.27 -2.24 4.91
CA GLU A 60 -3.37 -1.64 5.91
C GLU A 60 -2.04 -2.37 6.07
N SER A 61 -1.95 -3.67 5.69
CA SER A 61 -0.71 -4.45 5.76
C SER A 61 0.40 -3.92 4.86
N LEU A 62 0.07 -3.11 3.85
CA LEU A 62 1.03 -2.40 3.01
C LEU A 62 1.72 -1.21 3.72
N PHE A 63 1.20 -0.79 4.86
CA PHE A 63 1.56 0.47 5.52
C PHE A 63 1.99 0.25 6.98
N LEU A 64 2.38 -0.97 7.36
CA LEU A 64 2.71 -1.31 8.76
C LEU A 64 3.87 -0.50 9.33
N ASP A 65 4.78 -0.01 8.48
CA ASP A 65 5.91 0.83 8.87
C ASP A 65 5.49 2.24 9.32
N TYR A 66 4.28 2.67 8.98
CA TYR A 66 3.76 3.97 9.40
C TYR A 66 3.04 3.85 10.75
N PRO A 67 3.26 4.81 11.68
CA PRO A 67 2.57 4.82 12.97
C PRO A 67 1.06 4.96 12.80
N LYS A 68 0.33 4.43 13.78
CA LYS A 68 -1.13 4.46 13.84
C LYS A 68 -1.62 5.73 14.55
N THR A 69 -2.68 6.35 14.02
CA THR A 69 -3.44 7.40 14.70
C THR A 69 -4.94 7.09 14.64
N VAL A 70 -5.65 7.40 15.73
CA VAL A 70 -7.11 7.24 15.79
C VAL A 70 -7.75 8.62 15.73
N LEU A 71 -8.66 8.81 14.78
CA LEU A 71 -9.29 10.09 14.54
C LEU A 71 -10.48 10.31 15.49
N SER A 72 -10.67 11.55 15.93
CA SER A 72 -11.94 11.96 16.52
C SER A 72 -13.05 11.94 15.46
N PRO A 73 -14.34 11.82 15.84
CA PRO A 73 -15.45 11.84 14.87
C PRO A 73 -15.46 13.07 13.96
N ALA A 74 -15.06 14.23 14.49
CA ALA A 74 -14.97 15.47 13.72
C ALA A 74 -13.82 15.43 12.70
N ALA A 75 -12.66 14.88 13.08
CA ALA A 75 -11.51 14.69 12.20
C ALA A 75 -11.81 13.62 11.13
N GLU A 76 -12.44 12.51 11.51
CA GLU A 76 -12.87 11.47 10.57
C GLU A 76 -13.79 12.04 9.48
N LYS A 77 -14.80 12.85 9.86
CA LYS A 77 -15.70 13.50 8.90
C LYS A 77 -14.94 14.36 7.90
N LYS A 78 -13.92 15.11 8.36
CA LYS A 78 -13.09 15.93 7.47
C LYS A 78 -12.26 15.07 6.51
N VAL A 79 -11.59 14.03 7.04
CA VAL A 79 -10.78 13.10 6.24
C VAL A 79 -11.64 12.39 5.19
N ARG A 80 -12.85 11.94 5.54
CA ARG A 80 -13.79 11.33 4.58
C ARG A 80 -14.22 12.29 3.47
N ASN A 81 -14.28 13.57 3.75
CA ASN A 81 -14.60 14.62 2.77
C ASN A 81 -13.36 15.17 2.02
N GLY A 82 -12.19 14.58 2.23
CA GLY A 82 -10.94 15.03 1.61
C GLY A 82 -10.40 16.36 2.16
N ALA A 83 -10.96 16.86 3.25
CA ALA A 83 -10.54 18.10 3.90
C ALA A 83 -9.45 17.84 4.95
N ALA A 84 -8.55 18.81 5.14
CA ALA A 84 -7.56 18.75 6.21
C ALA A 84 -8.24 18.77 7.59
N ALA A 85 -7.80 17.87 8.47
CA ALA A 85 -8.29 17.77 9.84
C ALA A 85 -7.25 18.34 10.81
N PRO A 86 -7.65 19.06 11.89
CA PRO A 86 -6.71 19.49 12.91
C PRO A 86 -6.12 18.25 13.62
N CYS A 87 -4.81 18.26 13.86
CA CYS A 87 -4.12 17.23 14.65
C CYS A 87 -3.24 17.92 15.69
N CYS A 88 -3.74 18.01 16.93
CA CYS A 88 -2.94 18.53 18.03
C CYS A 88 -2.04 17.40 18.57
N GLY A 89 -0.72 17.68 18.63
CA GLY A 89 0.23 16.76 19.26
C GLY A 89 0.74 15.60 18.43
N LEU A 90 0.38 15.49 17.15
CA LEU A 90 0.95 14.52 16.22
C LEU A 90 2.21 15.14 15.57
N PRO A 91 3.41 14.55 15.78
CA PRO A 91 4.61 15.00 15.08
C PRO A 91 4.44 15.00 13.55
N SER A 92 5.26 15.78 12.86
CA SER A 92 5.30 15.75 11.39
C SER A 92 5.70 14.35 10.90
N GLY A 93 4.96 13.82 9.93
CA GLY A 93 5.18 12.48 9.38
C GLY A 93 3.93 11.87 8.76
N ASP A 94 4.09 10.66 8.23
CA ASP A 94 2.98 9.91 7.63
C ASP A 94 2.38 8.92 8.63
N TYR A 95 1.06 8.80 8.64
CA TYR A 95 0.30 8.03 9.63
C TYR A 95 -0.80 7.20 8.98
N ARG A 96 -1.04 6.02 9.53
CA ARG A 96 -2.24 5.23 9.27
C ARG A 96 -3.38 5.77 10.12
N ALA A 97 -4.38 6.35 9.49
CA ALA A 97 -5.54 6.92 10.18
C ALA A 97 -6.69 5.92 10.29
N TYR A 98 -7.22 5.78 11.51
CA TYR A 98 -8.30 4.86 11.84
C TYR A 98 -9.48 5.61 12.44
N SER A 99 -10.69 5.05 12.23
CA SER A 99 -11.87 5.46 12.98
C SER A 99 -11.79 5.02 14.45
N GLN A 100 -12.67 5.53 15.29
CA GLN A 100 -12.83 5.04 16.65
C GLN A 100 -13.33 3.59 16.71
N SER A 101 -14.03 3.12 15.68
CA SER A 101 -14.44 1.71 15.56
C SER A 101 -13.33 0.78 15.10
N GLY A 102 -12.13 1.30 14.83
CA GLY A 102 -10.97 0.53 14.40
C GLY A 102 -10.85 0.30 12.89
N ALA A 103 -11.71 0.92 12.07
CA ALA A 103 -11.62 0.80 10.62
C ALA A 103 -10.46 1.65 10.09
N PHE A 104 -9.64 1.06 9.20
CA PHE A 104 -8.59 1.78 8.48
C PHE A 104 -9.20 2.71 7.44
N LEU A 105 -8.95 4.01 7.55
CA LEU A 105 -9.58 5.03 6.72
C LEU A 105 -8.65 5.54 5.63
N ALA A 106 -7.44 5.91 5.98
CA ALA A 106 -6.55 6.60 5.06
C ALA A 106 -5.09 6.54 5.52
N LEU A 107 -4.19 6.74 4.57
CA LEU A 107 -2.84 7.20 4.84
C LEU A 107 -2.87 8.73 4.82
N CYS A 108 -2.39 9.35 5.88
CA CYS A 108 -2.43 10.79 6.09
C CYS A 108 -1.04 11.32 6.41
N ARG A 109 -0.79 12.58 6.07
CA ARG A 109 0.42 13.32 6.46
C ARG A 109 0.08 14.39 7.49
N SER A 110 0.84 14.40 8.58
CA SER A 110 0.81 15.47 9.58
C SER A 110 1.95 16.46 9.32
N ASP A 111 1.68 17.74 9.45
CA ASP A 111 2.67 18.82 9.51
C ASP A 111 2.93 19.31 10.95
N GLY A 112 2.33 18.64 11.95
CA GLY A 112 2.36 19.02 13.37
C GLY A 112 1.10 19.76 13.84
N THR A 113 0.32 20.33 12.93
CA THR A 113 -0.90 21.11 13.22
C THR A 113 -2.13 20.57 12.47
N THR A 114 -1.93 20.11 11.26
CA THR A 114 -2.98 19.58 10.38
C THR A 114 -2.64 18.20 9.84
N LEU A 115 -3.68 17.40 9.63
CA LEU A 115 -3.60 16.08 9.04
C LEU A 115 -4.26 16.11 7.66
N THR A 116 -3.47 15.87 6.61
CA THR A 116 -3.92 15.87 5.22
C THR A 116 -3.95 14.45 4.67
N THR A 117 -4.99 14.08 3.95
CA THR A 117 -5.13 12.75 3.33
C THR A 117 -4.18 12.61 2.15
N ILE A 118 -3.30 11.61 2.18
CA ILE A 118 -2.47 11.17 1.04
C ILE A 118 -3.27 10.23 0.16
N LYS A 119 -3.91 9.22 0.77
CA LYS A 119 -4.71 8.21 0.08
C LYS A 119 -5.81 7.68 1.00
N SER A 120 -7.04 7.67 0.51
CA SER A 120 -8.21 7.10 1.20
C SER A 120 -8.44 5.65 0.79
N PHE A 121 -8.95 4.84 1.74
CA PHE A 121 -9.24 3.40 1.58
C PHE A 121 -10.63 3.00 2.04
N PHE A 122 -11.44 3.93 2.52
CA PHE A 122 -12.85 3.69 2.86
C PHE A 122 -13.71 3.67 1.59
N GLN A 123 -14.75 2.85 1.59
CA GLN A 123 -15.77 2.89 0.56
C GLN A 123 -16.66 4.12 0.80
N VAL A 124 -16.85 4.92 -0.24
CA VAL A 124 -17.89 5.96 -0.22
C VAL A 124 -19.20 5.23 -0.48
N GLU A 125 -20.06 5.11 0.54
CA GLU A 125 -21.44 4.71 0.31
C GLU A 125 -22.08 5.76 -0.60
N MET A 126 -22.24 5.42 -1.87
CA MET A 126 -23.08 6.23 -2.75
C MET A 126 -24.50 6.13 -2.21
N GLN A 127 -24.94 7.18 -1.53
CA GLN A 127 -26.36 7.36 -1.23
C GLN A 127 -27.07 7.33 -2.58
N GLN A 128 -27.82 6.25 -2.83
CA GLN A 128 -28.78 6.22 -3.92
C GLN A 128 -29.79 7.33 -3.65
N SER A 129 -29.62 8.44 -4.37
CA SER A 129 -30.64 9.47 -4.45
C SER A 129 -31.90 8.81 -5.02
N ARG A 130 -32.96 8.78 -4.21
CA ARG A 130 -34.29 8.50 -4.65
C ARG A 130 -34.80 9.65 -5.52
#